data_c6884df5c3cd8dc2843556690de85e2c
#
_entry.id   c6884df5c3cd8dc2843556690de85e2c
#
_cell.length_a   1.000
_cell.length_b   1.000
_cell.length_c   1.000
_cell.angle_alpha   90.00
_cell.angle_beta   90.00
_cell.angle_gamma   90.00
#
_symmetry.space_group_name_H-M   'P 1'
#
loop_
_entity.id
_entity.type
_entity.pdbx_description
1 polymer ?
#
loop_
_entity_poly.entity_id
_entity_poly.type
_entity_poly.pdbx_seq_one_letter_code
_entity_poly.pdbx_strand_id
1 'polypeptide(L)'
;MRILAVIIFTFIAFIGQSQIAQALDDAEALSGLTSIRAIYDVRTKDEKTLQFIFTVIRDTYDETMQQNVKARYVVSMRGPTIKLLVRSRAGEAALQEKTVGLINELNQRGIRLEACGYALNLFGVEPEDLYGGIVSVGNSLNSLIGYQTKGYALIPMN
;
A
#
# COMPACT_ATOMS: atom_id res chain seq x y z
N MET A 1 76.63 -18.51 29.42
CA MET A 1 76.01 -18.18 28.13
C MET A 1 74.52 -18.42 28.22
N ARG A 2 73.74 -17.36 28.43
CA ARG A 2 72.33 -17.44 28.63
C ARG A 2 71.60 -17.02 27.31
N ILE A 3 70.92 -17.95 26.66
CA ILE A 3 70.21 -17.74 25.45
C ILE A 3 68.78 -17.25 25.85
N LEU A 4 68.49 -16.02 25.54
CA LEU A 4 67.17 -15.41 25.79
C LEU A 4 66.27 -15.73 24.59
N ALA A 5 65.27 -16.59 24.74
CA ALA A 5 64.29 -16.87 23.69
C ALA A 5 63.20 -15.78 23.76
N VAL A 6 63.12 -14.96 22.70
CA VAL A 6 62.06 -13.97 22.51
C VAL A 6 60.91 -14.68 21.80
N ILE A 7 59.79 -14.87 22.53
CA ILE A 7 58.53 -15.37 21.99
C ILE A 7 57.77 -14.17 21.45
N ILE A 8 57.68 -14.03 20.13
CA ILE A 8 56.83 -13.03 19.46
C ILE A 8 55.40 -13.59 19.41
N PHE A 9 54.51 -13.03 20.20
CA PHE A 9 53.07 -13.33 20.15
C PHE A 9 52.44 -12.49 19.04
N THR A 10 52.18 -13.11 17.90
CA THR A 10 51.45 -12.49 16.81
C THR A 10 49.95 -12.49 17.12
N PHE A 11 49.43 -11.36 17.53
CA PHE A 11 48.03 -11.16 17.75
C PHE A 11 47.35 -10.97 16.40
N ILE A 12 46.75 -12.02 15.84
CA ILE A 12 45.90 -11.94 14.65
C ILE A 12 44.58 -11.33 15.11
N ALA A 13 44.39 -10.03 14.84
CA ALA A 13 43.11 -9.35 15.01
C ALA A 13 42.15 -9.92 13.94
N PHE A 14 41.25 -10.78 14.38
CA PHE A 14 40.12 -11.23 13.57
C PHE A 14 39.14 -10.02 13.50
N ILE A 15 39.30 -9.21 12.45
CA ILE A 15 38.31 -8.20 12.10
C ILE A 15 37.09 -8.95 11.59
N GLY A 16 36.17 -9.26 12.49
CA GLY A 16 34.83 -9.77 12.13
C GLY A 16 34.17 -8.75 11.21
N GLN A 17 34.11 -9.05 9.94
CA GLN A 17 33.23 -8.34 9.02
C GLN A 17 31.80 -8.65 9.46
N SER A 18 31.22 -7.75 10.26
CA SER A 18 29.79 -7.71 10.46
C SER A 18 29.17 -7.42 9.08
N GLN A 19 28.70 -8.46 8.41
CA GLN A 19 27.78 -8.27 7.29
C GLN A 19 26.55 -7.60 7.90
N ILE A 20 26.47 -6.29 7.74
CA ILE A 20 25.23 -5.54 7.97
C ILE A 20 24.27 -6.14 6.96
N ALA A 21 23.33 -6.95 7.44
CA ALA A 21 22.22 -7.40 6.61
C ALA A 21 21.57 -6.11 6.06
N GLN A 22 21.77 -5.89 4.75
CA GLN A 22 21.19 -4.73 4.09
C GLN A 22 19.66 -4.88 4.22
N ALA A 23 19.05 -4.04 5.02
CA ALA A 23 17.59 -4.01 5.10
C ALA A 23 17.05 -3.79 3.68
N LEU A 24 16.06 -4.58 3.28
CA LEU A 24 15.35 -4.33 2.03
C LEU A 24 14.71 -2.94 2.17
N ASP A 25 15.15 -1.98 1.38
CA ASP A 25 14.60 -0.63 1.34
C ASP A 25 14.44 -0.15 -0.11
N ASP A 26 13.64 0.87 -0.29
CA ASP A 26 13.35 1.50 -1.58
C ASP A 26 14.10 2.84 -1.73
N ALA A 27 15.12 3.08 -0.93
CA ALA A 27 15.83 4.35 -0.85
C ALA A 27 16.42 4.78 -2.21
N GLU A 28 16.90 3.83 -3.02
CA GLU A 28 17.40 4.12 -4.36
C GLU A 28 16.27 4.60 -5.29
N ALA A 29 15.13 3.89 -5.28
CA ALA A 29 13.98 4.23 -6.11
C ALA A 29 13.35 5.58 -5.74
N LEU A 30 13.42 5.97 -4.48
CA LEU A 30 12.88 7.23 -3.97
C LEU A 30 13.92 8.36 -3.90
N SER A 31 15.18 8.07 -4.23
CA SER A 31 16.29 9.03 -4.16
C SER A 31 16.01 10.30 -4.98
N GLY A 32 16.18 11.47 -4.36
CA GLY A 32 15.97 12.77 -5.01
C GLY A 32 14.50 13.17 -5.20
N LEU A 33 13.55 12.32 -4.79
CA LEU A 33 12.13 12.65 -4.84
C LEU A 33 11.69 13.39 -3.56
N THR A 34 10.88 14.42 -3.72
CA THR A 34 10.23 15.13 -2.60
C THR A 34 8.76 14.78 -2.45
N SER A 35 8.16 14.23 -3.51
CA SER A 35 6.77 13.76 -3.50
C SER A 35 6.52 12.75 -4.60
N ILE A 36 5.60 11.83 -4.34
CA ILE A 36 5.09 10.86 -5.31
C ILE A 36 3.56 10.87 -5.32
N ARG A 37 3.00 10.45 -6.45
CA ARG A 37 1.56 10.31 -6.64
C ARG A 37 1.26 8.99 -7.31
N ALA A 38 0.32 8.23 -6.77
CA ALA A 38 -0.11 6.96 -7.36
C ALA A 38 -1.62 6.83 -7.35
N ILE A 39 -2.15 6.19 -8.39
CA ILE A 39 -3.52 5.70 -8.43
C ILE A 39 -3.49 4.18 -8.58
N TYR A 40 -4.08 3.49 -7.62
CA TYR A 40 -4.19 2.04 -7.57
C TYR A 40 -5.49 1.62 -8.25
N ASP A 41 -5.41 0.82 -9.31
CA ASP A 41 -6.57 0.25 -10.01
C ASP A 41 -6.90 -1.13 -9.41
N VAL A 42 -7.86 -1.18 -8.50
CA VAL A 42 -8.17 -2.39 -7.72
C VAL A 42 -9.34 -3.15 -8.35
N ARG A 43 -9.08 -4.44 -8.65
CA ARG A 43 -10.07 -5.35 -9.24
C ARG A 43 -9.92 -6.74 -8.64
N THR A 44 -10.72 -7.04 -7.65
CA THR A 44 -10.78 -8.39 -7.05
C THR A 44 -12.22 -8.77 -6.68
N LYS A 45 -12.50 -10.07 -6.64
CA LYS A 45 -13.74 -10.63 -6.12
C LYS A 45 -13.56 -11.30 -4.75
N ASP A 46 -12.33 -11.35 -4.27
CA ASP A 46 -11.96 -11.99 -3.01
C ASP A 46 -11.64 -10.95 -1.94
N GLU A 47 -12.30 -11.07 -0.79
CA GLU A 47 -12.15 -10.12 0.29
C GLU A 47 -10.79 -10.19 0.98
N LYS A 48 -10.20 -11.38 1.11
CA LYS A 48 -8.87 -11.52 1.68
C LYS A 48 -7.81 -10.85 0.79
N THR A 49 -7.96 -11.01 -0.52
CA THR A 49 -7.14 -10.30 -1.50
C THR A 49 -7.33 -8.79 -1.39
N LEU A 50 -8.56 -8.30 -1.22
CA LEU A 50 -8.82 -6.86 -1.00
C LEU A 50 -8.14 -6.35 0.26
N GLN A 51 -8.26 -7.09 1.37
CA GLN A 51 -7.60 -6.75 2.63
C GLN A 51 -6.08 -6.72 2.50
N PHE A 52 -5.50 -7.69 1.77
CA PHE A 52 -4.06 -7.71 1.48
C PHE A 52 -3.65 -6.48 0.66
N ILE A 53 -4.39 -6.15 -0.40
CA ILE A 53 -4.16 -4.95 -1.23
C ILE A 53 -4.18 -3.68 -0.36
N PHE A 54 -5.20 -3.51 0.48
CA PHE A 54 -5.30 -2.34 1.37
C PHE A 54 -4.15 -2.26 2.36
N THR A 55 -3.73 -3.42 2.90
CA THR A 55 -2.56 -3.51 3.78
C THR A 55 -1.29 -3.05 3.05
N VAL A 56 -1.03 -3.56 1.85
CA VAL A 56 0.15 -3.19 1.06
C VAL A 56 0.14 -1.69 0.71
N ILE A 57 -1.01 -1.13 0.32
CA ILE A 57 -1.13 0.30 0.01
C ILE A 57 -0.85 1.16 1.25
N ARG A 58 -1.37 0.77 2.42
CA ARG A 58 -1.12 1.43 3.69
C ARG A 58 0.36 1.42 4.04
N ASP A 59 0.98 0.25 3.99
CA ASP A 59 2.38 0.07 4.36
C ASP A 59 3.30 0.84 3.39
N THR A 60 3.03 0.76 2.07
CA THR A 60 3.76 1.56 1.05
C THR A 60 3.64 3.07 1.32
N TYR A 61 2.47 3.54 1.75
CA TYR A 61 2.30 4.95 2.14
C TYR A 61 3.17 5.31 3.35
N ASP A 62 3.12 4.50 4.40
CA ASP A 62 3.86 4.75 5.63
C ASP A 62 5.38 4.70 5.41
N GLU A 63 5.87 3.71 4.65
CA GLU A 63 7.28 3.58 4.28
C GLU A 63 7.77 4.76 3.42
N THR A 64 6.96 5.22 2.46
CA THR A 64 7.26 6.42 1.66
C THR A 64 7.38 7.67 2.54
N MET A 65 6.43 7.86 3.47
CA MET A 65 6.44 9.00 4.38
C MET A 65 7.62 8.97 5.35
N GLN A 66 8.05 7.78 5.81
CA GLN A 66 9.23 7.60 6.66
C GLN A 66 10.53 8.03 5.95
N GLN A 67 10.59 7.93 4.63
CA GLN A 67 11.71 8.40 3.81
C GLN A 67 11.64 9.92 3.48
N ASN A 68 10.76 10.66 4.14
CA ASN A 68 10.52 12.10 3.92
C ASN A 68 10.02 12.44 2.50
N VAL A 69 9.43 11.49 1.79
CA VAL A 69 8.79 11.69 0.49
C VAL A 69 7.28 11.82 0.69
N LYS A 70 6.68 12.93 0.28
CA LYS A 70 5.23 13.16 0.43
C LYS A 70 4.44 12.26 -0.52
N ALA A 71 3.66 11.32 0.00
CA ALA A 71 2.80 10.46 -0.78
C ALA A 71 1.40 11.06 -0.97
N ARG A 72 0.85 10.94 -2.19
CA ARG A 72 -0.56 11.25 -2.51
C ARG A 72 -1.14 10.07 -3.27
N TYR A 73 -1.97 9.28 -2.61
CA TYR A 73 -2.52 8.07 -3.17
C TYR A 73 -4.03 8.16 -3.37
N VAL A 74 -4.49 7.51 -4.43
CA VAL A 74 -5.90 7.28 -4.74
C VAL A 74 -6.09 5.79 -4.99
N VAL A 75 -7.14 5.20 -4.45
CA VAL A 75 -7.51 3.80 -4.68
C VAL A 75 -8.82 3.80 -5.46
N SER A 76 -8.76 3.37 -6.70
CA SER A 76 -9.92 3.29 -7.60
C SER A 76 -10.41 1.84 -7.67
N MET A 77 -11.58 1.58 -7.10
CA MET A 77 -12.17 0.25 -7.00
C MET A 77 -13.29 0.09 -8.03
N ARG A 78 -13.23 -1.00 -8.80
CA ARG A 78 -14.19 -1.24 -9.88
C ARG A 78 -14.47 -2.73 -10.11
N GLY A 79 -15.43 -3.02 -10.98
CA GLY A 79 -15.83 -4.38 -11.30
C GLY A 79 -16.34 -5.12 -10.05
N PRO A 80 -16.02 -6.40 -9.87
CA PRO A 80 -16.57 -7.20 -8.77
C PRO A 80 -16.16 -6.73 -7.38
N THR A 81 -15.12 -5.91 -7.24
CA THR A 81 -14.67 -5.34 -5.96
C THR A 81 -15.79 -4.56 -5.28
N ILE A 82 -16.68 -3.95 -6.05
CA ILE A 82 -17.81 -3.16 -5.51
C ILE A 82 -18.66 -3.98 -4.53
N LYS A 83 -18.87 -5.28 -4.80
CA LYS A 83 -19.65 -6.18 -3.92
C LYS A 83 -19.01 -6.37 -2.54
N LEU A 84 -17.72 -6.12 -2.41
CA LEU A 84 -16.96 -6.24 -1.16
C LEU A 84 -17.01 -4.95 -0.32
N LEU A 85 -17.55 -3.86 -0.86
CA LEU A 85 -17.53 -2.54 -0.24
C LEU A 85 -18.86 -2.16 0.44
N VAL A 86 -19.83 -3.06 0.49
CA VAL A 86 -21.16 -2.79 1.05
C VAL A 86 -21.26 -3.24 2.50
N ARG A 87 -22.07 -2.51 3.30
CA ARG A 87 -22.18 -2.66 4.76
C ARG A 87 -22.92 -3.92 5.21
N SER A 88 -23.77 -4.47 4.39
CA SER A 88 -24.63 -5.59 4.79
C SER A 88 -24.43 -6.80 3.90
N ARG A 89 -23.64 -7.77 4.41
CA ARG A 89 -23.46 -9.08 3.79
C ARG A 89 -23.65 -10.14 4.85
N ALA A 90 -24.67 -10.98 4.65
CA ALA A 90 -24.99 -12.04 5.60
C ALA A 90 -23.84 -13.05 5.73
N GLY A 91 -23.47 -13.40 6.96
CA GLY A 91 -22.50 -14.47 7.27
C GLY A 91 -21.01 -14.06 7.22
N GLU A 92 -20.68 -12.78 6.92
CA GLU A 92 -19.29 -12.34 6.73
C GLU A 92 -18.84 -11.24 7.72
N ALA A 93 -19.46 -11.13 8.87
CA ALA A 93 -19.28 -10.01 9.80
C ALA A 93 -17.80 -9.75 10.19
N ALA A 94 -17.03 -10.79 10.50
CA ALA A 94 -15.63 -10.63 10.92
C ALA A 94 -14.72 -10.19 9.78
N LEU A 95 -14.96 -10.66 8.54
CA LEU A 95 -14.21 -10.21 7.36
C LEU A 95 -14.54 -8.75 7.05
N GLN A 96 -15.82 -8.38 7.17
CA GLN A 96 -16.27 -7.01 6.96
C GLN A 96 -15.66 -6.04 7.98
N GLU A 97 -15.59 -6.41 9.25
CA GLU A 97 -14.98 -5.59 10.31
C GLU A 97 -13.51 -5.27 10.00
N LYS A 98 -12.73 -6.26 9.58
CA LYS A 98 -11.34 -6.05 9.18
C LYS A 98 -11.24 -5.12 7.97
N THR A 99 -12.09 -5.30 6.96
CA THR A 99 -12.13 -4.45 5.77
C THR A 99 -12.47 -3.00 6.14
N VAL A 100 -13.45 -2.78 7.02
CA VAL A 100 -13.79 -1.44 7.54
C VAL A 100 -12.63 -0.83 8.30
N GLY A 101 -11.93 -1.60 9.13
CA GLY A 101 -10.73 -1.16 9.82
C GLY A 101 -9.67 -0.62 8.85
N LEU A 102 -9.35 -1.37 7.80
CA LEU A 102 -8.40 -0.96 6.77
C LEU A 102 -8.86 0.29 5.99
N ILE A 103 -10.16 0.38 5.64
CA ILE A 103 -10.73 1.57 5.01
C ILE A 103 -10.51 2.80 5.89
N ASN A 104 -10.77 2.69 7.18
CA ASN A 104 -10.56 3.79 8.12
C ASN A 104 -9.08 4.19 8.23
N GLU A 105 -8.16 3.22 8.27
CA GLU A 105 -6.72 3.47 8.32
C GLU A 105 -6.22 4.19 7.07
N LEU A 106 -6.70 3.81 5.88
CA LEU A 106 -6.38 4.49 4.62
C LEU A 106 -6.92 5.93 4.59
N ASN A 107 -8.17 6.12 5.03
CA ASN A 107 -8.79 7.46 5.10
C ASN A 107 -8.06 8.38 6.09
N GLN A 108 -7.62 7.88 7.25
CA GLN A 108 -6.84 8.64 8.24
C GLN A 108 -5.51 9.16 7.68
N ARG A 109 -4.94 8.45 6.71
CA ARG A 109 -3.74 8.87 5.96
C ARG A 109 -4.02 9.85 4.84
N GLY A 110 -5.28 10.21 4.61
CA GLY A 110 -5.70 11.07 3.50
C GLY A 110 -5.68 10.36 2.14
N ILE A 111 -5.63 9.02 2.13
CA ILE A 111 -5.73 8.23 0.90
C ILE A 111 -7.20 8.24 0.46
N ARG A 112 -7.44 8.70 -0.78
CA ARG A 112 -8.77 8.80 -1.34
C ARG A 112 -9.23 7.45 -1.88
N LEU A 113 -10.38 6.97 -1.42
CA LEU A 113 -11.00 5.72 -1.86
C LEU A 113 -12.18 6.03 -2.79
N GLU A 114 -12.16 5.50 -4.01
CA GLU A 114 -13.18 5.73 -5.04
C GLU A 114 -13.84 4.42 -5.46
N ALA A 115 -15.18 4.40 -5.51
CA ALA A 115 -15.99 3.32 -6.05
C ALA A 115 -16.57 3.72 -7.41
N CYS A 116 -16.45 2.84 -8.41
CA CYS A 116 -16.95 3.08 -9.76
C CYS A 116 -18.48 3.04 -9.84
N GLY A 117 -19.14 4.16 -10.20
CA GLY A 117 -20.57 4.26 -10.36
C GLY A 117 -21.13 3.32 -11.44
N TYR A 118 -20.41 3.11 -12.53
CA TYR A 118 -20.80 2.09 -13.52
C TYR A 118 -20.88 0.69 -12.91
N ALA A 119 -19.93 0.34 -12.04
CA ALA A 119 -19.94 -0.97 -11.38
C ALA A 119 -21.01 -1.03 -10.27
N LEU A 120 -21.24 0.06 -9.55
CA LEU A 120 -22.36 0.18 -8.61
C LEU A 120 -23.69 -0.14 -9.31
N ASN A 121 -23.99 0.55 -10.41
CA ASN A 121 -25.20 0.31 -11.19
C ASN A 121 -25.28 -1.13 -11.72
N LEU A 122 -24.18 -1.67 -12.24
CA LEU A 122 -24.12 -3.04 -12.78
C LEU A 122 -24.46 -4.10 -11.71
N PHE A 123 -24.07 -3.86 -10.46
CA PHE A 123 -24.27 -4.81 -9.36
C PHE A 123 -25.45 -4.46 -8.46
N GLY A 124 -26.22 -3.42 -8.78
CA GLY A 124 -27.40 -2.98 -8.01
C GLY A 124 -27.03 -2.53 -6.59
N VAL A 125 -25.90 -1.84 -6.45
CA VAL A 125 -25.43 -1.27 -5.18
C VAL A 125 -25.68 0.21 -5.18
N GLU A 126 -26.38 0.70 -4.17
CA GLU A 126 -26.57 2.14 -3.99
C GLU A 126 -25.34 2.77 -3.33
N PRO A 127 -24.96 4.02 -3.67
CA PRO A 127 -23.83 4.70 -3.05
C PRO A 127 -23.91 4.77 -1.52
N GLU A 128 -25.12 4.84 -0.97
CA GLU A 128 -25.41 4.91 0.47
C GLU A 128 -25.11 3.60 1.20
N ASP A 129 -25.06 2.47 0.49
CA ASP A 129 -24.73 1.17 1.05
C ASP A 129 -23.24 0.95 1.21
N LEU A 130 -22.42 1.80 0.60
CA LEU A 130 -20.96 1.69 0.73
C LEU A 130 -20.51 1.95 2.17
N TYR A 131 -19.37 1.34 2.54
CA TYR A 131 -18.69 1.70 3.78
C TYR A 131 -18.33 3.18 3.80
N GLY A 132 -18.40 3.79 5.00
CA GLY A 132 -18.02 5.19 5.18
C GLY A 132 -16.59 5.46 4.72
N GLY A 133 -16.36 6.66 4.15
CA GLY A 133 -15.05 7.07 3.64
C GLY A 133 -14.76 6.64 2.20
N ILE A 134 -15.66 5.91 1.55
CA ILE A 134 -15.59 5.59 0.12
C ILE A 134 -16.47 6.58 -0.65
N VAL A 135 -15.91 7.19 -1.69
CA VAL A 135 -16.62 8.15 -2.56
C VAL A 135 -17.04 7.46 -3.85
N SER A 136 -18.32 7.52 -4.18
CA SER A 136 -18.79 7.10 -5.49
C SER A 136 -18.35 8.12 -6.57
N VAL A 137 -17.77 7.64 -7.67
CA VAL A 137 -17.42 8.42 -8.85
C VAL A 137 -18.21 7.91 -10.07
N GLY A 138 -18.58 8.79 -11.00
CA GLY A 138 -19.39 8.38 -12.15
C GLY A 138 -18.76 7.25 -12.96
N ASN A 139 -17.48 7.38 -13.29
CA ASN A 139 -16.74 6.39 -14.06
C ASN A 139 -15.27 6.35 -13.62
N SER A 140 -14.85 5.22 -13.05
CA SER A 140 -13.47 5.03 -12.59
C SER A 140 -12.44 5.10 -13.71
N LEU A 141 -12.81 4.80 -14.96
CA LEU A 141 -11.90 4.95 -16.10
C LEU A 141 -11.55 6.43 -16.35
N ASN A 142 -12.51 7.33 -16.17
CA ASN A 142 -12.24 8.76 -16.21
C ASN A 142 -11.36 9.20 -15.04
N SER A 143 -11.55 8.65 -13.85
CA SER A 143 -10.63 8.87 -12.72
C SER A 143 -9.21 8.42 -13.06
N LEU A 144 -9.05 7.19 -13.57
CA LEU A 144 -7.73 6.65 -13.97
C LEU A 144 -7.04 7.55 -15.01
N ILE A 145 -7.76 7.97 -16.06
CA ILE A 145 -7.24 8.87 -17.09
C ILE A 145 -6.86 10.23 -16.47
N GLY A 146 -7.78 10.82 -15.73
CA GLY A 146 -7.60 12.16 -15.16
C GLY A 146 -6.44 12.23 -14.16
N TYR A 147 -6.29 11.23 -13.29
CA TYR A 147 -5.16 11.19 -12.35
C TYR A 147 -3.82 10.96 -13.07
N GLN A 148 -3.75 10.07 -14.06
CA GLN A 148 -2.54 9.89 -14.85
C GLN A 148 -2.14 11.19 -15.58
N THR A 149 -3.10 11.88 -16.17
CA THR A 149 -2.85 13.20 -16.79
C THR A 149 -2.33 14.23 -15.80
N LYS A 150 -2.68 14.10 -14.50
CA LYS A 150 -2.16 14.93 -13.41
C LYS A 150 -0.82 14.44 -12.84
N GLY A 151 -0.19 13.45 -13.49
CA GLY A 151 1.12 12.91 -13.09
C GLY A 151 1.07 11.85 -11.99
N TYR A 152 -0.06 11.15 -11.81
CA TYR A 152 -0.13 9.97 -10.95
C TYR A 152 0.37 8.73 -11.71
N ALA A 153 1.24 7.95 -11.09
CA ALA A 153 1.60 6.63 -11.61
C ALA A 153 0.41 5.66 -11.45
N LEU A 154 0.10 4.89 -12.50
CA LEU A 154 -0.93 3.85 -12.42
C LEU A 154 -0.32 2.56 -11.89
N ILE A 155 -0.91 2.02 -10.81
CA ILE A 155 -0.52 0.76 -10.19
C ILE A 155 -1.70 -0.22 -10.30
N PRO A 156 -1.64 -1.22 -11.19
CA PRO A 156 -2.69 -2.24 -11.28
C PRO A 156 -2.60 -3.23 -10.11
N MET A 157 -3.75 -3.51 -9.46
CA MET A 157 -3.90 -4.43 -8.33
C MET A 157 -5.05 -5.42 -8.64
N ASN A 158 -4.70 -6.62 -9.09
CA ASN A 158 -5.65 -7.64 -9.56
C ASN A 158 -5.63 -8.90 -8.68
#